data_006d16f01b5efffe35a4400c0005c941
#
_entry.id   006d16f01b5efffe35a4400c0005c941
#
_cell.length_a   1.000
_cell.length_b   1.000
_cell.length_c   1.000
_cell.angle_alpha   90.00
_cell.angle_beta   90.00
_cell.angle_gamma   90.00
#
_symmetry.space_group_name_H-M   'P 1'
#
loop_
_entity.id
_entity.type
_entity.pdbx_description
1 polymer ?
#
loop_
_entity_poly.entity_id
_entity_poly.type
_entity_poly.pdbx_seq_one_letter_code
_entity_poly.pdbx_strand_id
1 'polypeptide(L)'
;MKNLTSNFSIKITETFSQEKLPKRLAVAVSGGCDSLALALLLKEFCDENKIELFAVTVDHKMRQVSSKEALELGKILKKQKISHQILEINSEKIPQTNIEAKLREVRYDLLHSFCVKNKIKFLFLGHIQSDIAENFLIRLFRGSGLDGLSSIAEISDFKKIKLVRSLLDVTKDELKNYLQEKNIKWFEDESNKDEKFLRNKIRNFFEQFEEKNLIQKRIKTATDEIAKMRDLFDDLMLKEAKKILKFQNGFLTINLKKFAKTEQKIALKILALVLMEVGGKSYKPRLEKLQRFYDFIVENKNHKPRNFYGCMAKSFDESSLVIYNEKNPQKKITEFKTILKKILKQVQDDAEIGARTSLLPSS
;
A
#
# COMPACT_ATOMS: atom_id res chain seq x y z
N MET A 1 -23.91 -16.03 11.19
CA MET A 1 -23.18 -15.25 12.23
C MET A 1 -22.01 -15.98 12.85
N LYS A 2 -22.22 -17.12 13.51
CA LYS A 2 -21.10 -17.90 14.12
C LYS A 2 -19.92 -18.15 13.18
N ASN A 3 -20.17 -18.31 11.88
CA ASN A 3 -19.11 -18.59 10.90
C ASN A 3 -18.22 -17.36 10.61
N LEU A 4 -18.79 -16.16 10.39
CA LEU A 4 -17.99 -14.96 10.10
C LEU A 4 -17.12 -14.53 11.28
N THR A 5 -17.72 -14.40 12.47
CA THR A 5 -16.99 -14.03 13.70
C THR A 5 -15.89 -15.04 14.05
N SER A 6 -16.19 -16.34 13.99
CA SER A 6 -15.21 -17.38 14.28
C SER A 6 -14.08 -17.39 13.28
N ASN A 7 -14.37 -17.31 11.98
CA ASN A 7 -13.35 -17.24 10.92
C ASN A 7 -12.48 -15.98 11.06
N PHE A 8 -13.09 -14.84 11.41
CA PHE A 8 -12.38 -13.61 11.66
C PHE A 8 -11.43 -13.71 12.85
N SER A 9 -11.90 -14.29 13.98
CA SER A 9 -11.06 -14.49 15.18
C SER A 9 -9.88 -15.42 14.91
N ILE A 10 -10.09 -16.52 14.16
CA ILE A 10 -9.01 -17.40 13.72
C ILE A 10 -7.97 -16.63 12.90
N LYS A 11 -8.43 -15.89 11.89
CA LYS A 11 -7.56 -15.10 11.02
C LYS A 11 -6.75 -14.05 11.77
N ILE A 12 -7.35 -13.35 12.74
CA ILE A 12 -6.63 -12.39 13.58
C ILE A 12 -5.60 -13.11 14.46
N THR A 13 -5.94 -14.26 15.02
CA THR A 13 -5.00 -15.06 15.81
C THR A 13 -3.79 -15.50 14.97
N GLU A 14 -4.01 -15.93 13.74
CA GLU A 14 -2.94 -16.27 12.79
C GLU A 14 -2.06 -15.06 12.46
N THR A 15 -2.66 -13.86 12.31
CA THR A 15 -1.93 -12.60 12.10
C THR A 15 -0.90 -12.34 13.21
N PHE A 16 -1.19 -12.75 14.44
CA PHE A 16 -0.32 -12.57 15.60
C PHE A 16 0.42 -13.84 16.01
N SER A 17 0.36 -14.94 15.25
CA SER A 17 0.95 -16.24 15.62
C SER A 17 2.45 -16.18 15.92
N GLN A 18 3.18 -15.26 15.33
CA GLN A 18 4.63 -15.06 15.52
C GLN A 18 4.97 -13.93 16.51
N GLU A 19 3.99 -13.21 17.03
CA GLU A 19 4.18 -12.09 17.95
C GLU A 19 3.25 -12.24 19.15
N LYS A 20 3.62 -11.66 20.29
CA LYS A 20 2.72 -11.57 21.43
C LYS A 20 1.54 -10.66 21.07
N LEU A 21 0.32 -11.05 21.47
CA LEU A 21 -0.88 -10.22 21.27
C LEU A 21 -0.65 -8.80 21.79
N PRO A 22 -0.95 -7.77 20.99
CA PRO A 22 -0.76 -6.39 21.39
C PRO A 22 -1.76 -5.98 22.48
N LYS A 23 -1.39 -5.09 23.36
CA LYS A 23 -2.30 -4.54 24.37
C LYS A 23 -3.32 -3.56 23.79
N ARG A 24 -3.03 -2.98 22.62
CA ARG A 24 -3.82 -1.93 21.96
C ARG A 24 -3.88 -2.15 20.45
N LEU A 25 -5.06 -1.97 19.89
CA LEU A 25 -5.30 -1.96 18.45
C LEU A 25 -6.04 -0.69 18.03
N ALA A 26 -5.87 -0.29 16.78
CA ALA A 26 -6.67 0.76 16.17
C ALA A 26 -7.39 0.25 14.92
N VAL A 27 -8.57 0.79 14.67
CA VAL A 27 -9.34 0.57 13.44
C VAL A 27 -9.74 1.91 12.84
N ALA A 28 -9.48 2.09 11.54
CA ALA A 28 -9.95 3.26 10.82
C ALA A 28 -11.42 3.06 10.41
N VAL A 29 -12.31 3.94 10.89
CA VAL A 29 -13.74 3.84 10.65
C VAL A 29 -14.24 5.07 9.90
N SER A 30 -14.90 4.87 8.76
CA SER A 30 -15.53 5.93 7.97
C SER A 30 -17.04 6.03 8.18
N GLY A 31 -17.64 5.09 8.90
CA GLY A 31 -19.09 4.97 9.08
C GLY A 31 -19.78 4.14 8.00
N GLY A 32 -19.11 3.80 6.90
CA GLY A 32 -19.62 2.86 5.91
C GLY A 32 -19.63 1.42 6.42
N CYS A 33 -20.44 0.57 5.76
CA CYS A 33 -20.68 -0.83 6.11
C CYS A 33 -19.38 -1.59 6.48
N ASP A 34 -18.40 -1.56 5.61
CA ASP A 34 -17.20 -2.40 5.70
C ASP A 34 -16.35 -2.03 6.94
N SER A 35 -16.12 -0.74 7.15
CA SER A 35 -15.31 -0.24 8.27
C SER A 35 -16.03 -0.38 9.63
N LEU A 36 -17.35 -0.25 9.64
CA LEU A 36 -18.14 -0.40 10.84
C LEU A 36 -18.23 -1.87 11.25
N ALA A 37 -18.48 -2.77 10.29
CA ALA A 37 -18.46 -4.22 10.55
C ALA A 37 -17.10 -4.68 11.07
N LEU A 38 -15.99 -4.19 10.47
CA LEU A 38 -14.64 -4.45 10.97
C LEU A 38 -14.45 -4.02 12.42
N ALA A 39 -14.92 -2.81 12.77
CA ALA A 39 -14.80 -2.30 14.13
C ALA A 39 -15.52 -3.19 15.17
N LEU A 40 -16.69 -3.73 14.80
CA LEU A 40 -17.46 -4.62 15.68
C LEU A 40 -16.85 -6.01 15.79
N LEU A 41 -16.40 -6.59 14.69
CA LEU A 41 -15.67 -7.87 14.69
C LEU A 41 -14.40 -7.78 15.53
N LEU A 42 -13.65 -6.69 15.39
CA LEU A 42 -12.47 -6.43 16.22
C LEU A 42 -12.83 -6.22 17.69
N LYS A 43 -13.99 -5.59 17.98
CA LYS A 43 -14.44 -5.40 19.37
C LYS A 43 -14.69 -6.75 20.05
N GLU A 44 -15.38 -7.68 19.37
CA GLU A 44 -15.60 -9.02 19.91
C GLU A 44 -14.27 -9.72 20.21
N PHE A 45 -13.35 -9.74 19.24
CA PHE A 45 -12.02 -10.32 19.43
C PHE A 45 -11.23 -9.66 20.58
N CYS A 46 -11.27 -8.33 20.66
CA CYS A 46 -10.55 -7.58 21.68
C CYS A 46 -11.09 -7.82 23.08
N ASP A 47 -12.42 -7.96 23.22
CA ASP A 47 -13.04 -8.25 24.53
C ASP A 47 -12.64 -9.63 25.05
N GLU A 48 -12.64 -10.65 24.18
CA GLU A 48 -12.19 -12.01 24.51
C GLU A 48 -10.72 -12.04 24.95
N ASN A 49 -9.88 -11.19 24.33
CA ASN A 49 -8.43 -11.20 24.54
C ASN A 49 -7.93 -10.07 25.46
N LYS A 50 -8.82 -9.27 26.06
CA LYS A 50 -8.49 -8.15 26.95
C LYS A 50 -7.59 -7.09 26.27
N ILE A 51 -7.87 -6.79 25.01
CA ILE A 51 -7.16 -5.80 24.18
C ILE A 51 -7.98 -4.51 24.16
N GLU A 52 -7.31 -3.36 24.30
CA GLU A 52 -7.93 -2.03 24.18
C GLU A 52 -8.08 -1.67 22.69
N LEU A 53 -9.31 -1.42 22.22
CA LEU A 53 -9.60 -1.05 20.83
C LEU A 53 -9.94 0.44 20.71
N PHE A 54 -9.27 1.11 19.75
CA PHE A 54 -9.52 2.50 19.37
C PHE A 54 -10.08 2.57 17.95
N ALA A 55 -11.28 3.10 17.80
CA ALA A 55 -11.82 3.49 16.51
C ALA A 55 -11.38 4.92 16.17
N VAL A 56 -10.90 5.15 14.96
CA VAL A 56 -10.38 6.44 14.51
C VAL A 56 -11.05 6.84 13.22
N THR A 57 -11.72 8.00 13.24
CA THR A 57 -12.32 8.60 12.05
C THR A 57 -11.51 9.83 11.64
N VAL A 58 -11.26 9.97 10.34
CA VAL A 58 -10.65 11.19 9.79
C VAL A 58 -11.74 11.99 9.08
N ASP A 59 -12.08 13.14 9.63
CA ASP A 59 -13.02 14.08 9.01
C ASP A 59 -12.28 14.98 8.03
N HIS A 60 -12.66 14.87 6.76
CA HIS A 60 -12.10 15.64 5.66
C HIS A 60 -12.63 17.07 5.59
N LYS A 61 -13.69 17.40 6.33
CA LYS A 61 -14.41 18.70 6.30
C LYS A 61 -14.81 19.20 4.90
N MET A 62 -14.82 18.30 3.93
CA MET A 62 -15.16 18.63 2.53
C MET A 62 -16.66 18.80 2.31
N ARG A 63 -17.49 18.26 3.21
CA ARG A 63 -18.94 18.37 3.19
C ARG A 63 -19.44 18.68 4.59
N GLN A 64 -20.44 19.54 4.71
CA GLN A 64 -21.08 19.82 6.01
C GLN A 64 -21.72 18.57 6.65
N VAL A 65 -22.07 17.57 5.81
CA VAL A 65 -22.63 16.29 6.23
C VAL A 65 -21.60 15.41 6.91
N SER A 66 -20.30 15.46 6.50
CA SER A 66 -19.27 14.56 7.02
C SER A 66 -19.03 14.69 8.53
N SER A 67 -19.12 15.92 9.05
CA SER A 67 -18.95 16.17 10.49
C SER A 67 -20.15 15.66 11.29
N LYS A 68 -21.37 15.74 10.74
CA LYS A 68 -22.58 15.16 11.38
C LYS A 68 -22.49 13.63 11.40
N GLU A 69 -22.11 13.02 10.29
CA GLU A 69 -21.91 11.56 10.19
C GLU A 69 -20.84 11.07 11.17
N ALA A 70 -19.72 11.79 11.32
CA ALA A 70 -18.67 11.45 12.28
C ALA A 70 -19.18 11.50 13.74
N LEU A 71 -20.04 12.47 14.07
CA LEU A 71 -20.66 12.57 15.41
C LEU A 71 -21.68 11.46 15.66
N GLU A 72 -22.50 11.11 14.65
CA GLU A 72 -23.46 10.01 14.77
C GLU A 72 -22.75 8.66 14.87
N LEU A 73 -21.69 8.47 14.09
CA LEU A 73 -20.81 7.31 14.21
C LEU A 73 -20.26 7.18 15.63
N GLY A 74 -19.83 8.30 16.22
CA GLY A 74 -19.37 8.34 17.61
C GLY A 74 -20.43 7.83 18.60
N LYS A 75 -21.73 8.16 18.37
CA LYS A 75 -22.83 7.63 19.22
C LYS A 75 -23.00 6.12 19.05
N ILE A 76 -22.91 5.61 17.81
CA ILE A 76 -22.98 4.17 17.50
C ILE A 76 -21.83 3.44 18.22
N LEU A 77 -20.59 3.90 18.04
CA LEU A 77 -19.40 3.28 18.61
C LEU A 77 -19.41 3.32 20.16
N LYS A 78 -19.90 4.41 20.74
CA LYS A 78 -20.07 4.55 22.19
C LYS A 78 -21.06 3.51 22.76
N LYS A 79 -22.19 3.27 22.07
CA LYS A 79 -23.13 2.21 22.45
C LYS A 79 -22.49 0.82 22.41
N GLN A 80 -21.52 0.61 21.53
CA GLN A 80 -20.75 -0.63 21.42
C GLN A 80 -19.51 -0.68 22.34
N LYS A 81 -19.35 0.30 23.23
CA LYS A 81 -18.22 0.41 24.17
C LYS A 81 -16.87 0.45 23.45
N ILE A 82 -16.79 1.08 22.29
CA ILE A 82 -15.55 1.31 21.52
C ILE A 82 -15.10 2.76 21.74
N SER A 83 -13.87 2.95 22.19
CA SER A 83 -13.26 4.28 22.28
C SER A 83 -13.12 4.89 20.89
N HIS A 84 -13.64 6.09 20.68
CA HIS A 84 -13.66 6.76 19.38
C HIS A 84 -12.95 8.09 19.40
N GLN A 85 -12.09 8.34 18.40
CA GLN A 85 -11.40 9.61 18.19
C GLN A 85 -11.67 10.11 16.78
N ILE A 86 -12.06 11.37 16.66
CA ILE A 86 -12.18 12.07 15.37
C ILE A 86 -10.91 12.90 15.18
N LEU A 87 -10.26 12.73 14.02
CA LEU A 87 -9.11 13.50 13.57
C LEU A 87 -9.54 14.42 12.43
N GLU A 88 -9.22 15.70 12.52
CA GLU A 88 -9.61 16.70 11.53
C GLU A 88 -8.46 17.00 10.57
N ILE A 89 -8.77 17.13 9.27
CA ILE A 89 -7.83 17.61 8.27
C ILE A 89 -7.85 19.13 8.25
N ASN A 90 -6.68 19.76 8.36
CA ASN A 90 -6.56 21.18 8.09
C ASN A 90 -6.64 21.44 6.59
N SER A 91 -7.77 21.99 6.12
CA SER A 91 -8.07 22.24 4.71
C SER A 91 -7.13 23.23 4.04
N GLU A 92 -6.50 24.15 4.78
CA GLU A 92 -5.57 25.16 4.25
C GLU A 92 -4.29 24.56 3.63
N LYS A 93 -3.97 23.31 3.97
CA LYS A 93 -2.77 22.60 3.47
C LYS A 93 -3.03 21.71 2.25
N ILE A 94 -4.25 21.74 1.71
CA ILE A 94 -4.62 20.86 0.58
C ILE A 94 -4.39 21.63 -0.73
N PRO A 95 -3.48 21.19 -1.63
CA PRO A 95 -3.29 21.82 -2.92
C PRO A 95 -4.53 21.63 -3.81
N GLN A 96 -4.77 22.57 -4.73
CA GLN A 96 -5.93 22.54 -5.63
C GLN A 96 -5.85 21.43 -6.70
N THR A 97 -4.67 20.85 -6.90
CA THR A 97 -4.47 19.77 -7.87
C THR A 97 -4.21 18.44 -7.17
N ASN A 98 -4.70 17.35 -7.74
CA ASN A 98 -4.54 15.97 -7.23
C ASN A 98 -5.08 15.79 -5.79
N ILE A 99 -6.24 16.41 -5.53
CA ILE A 99 -6.84 16.53 -4.20
C ILE A 99 -7.02 15.17 -3.52
N GLU A 100 -7.57 14.16 -4.23
CA GLU A 100 -7.83 12.83 -3.65
C GLU A 100 -6.57 12.13 -3.16
N ALA A 101 -5.51 12.15 -3.96
CA ALA A 101 -4.24 11.54 -3.59
C ALA A 101 -3.63 12.23 -2.36
N LYS A 102 -3.75 13.56 -2.30
CA LYS A 102 -3.22 14.33 -1.16
C LYS A 102 -4.06 14.15 0.10
N LEU A 103 -5.39 14.13 0.00
CA LEU A 103 -6.28 13.82 1.11
C LEU A 103 -5.99 12.42 1.68
N ARG A 104 -5.76 11.45 0.80
CA ARG A 104 -5.37 10.11 1.22
C ARG A 104 -4.03 10.11 1.97
N GLU A 105 -3.01 10.80 1.48
CA GLU A 105 -1.72 10.93 2.15
C GLU A 105 -1.88 11.55 3.55
N VAL A 106 -2.57 12.68 3.65
CA VAL A 106 -2.84 13.37 4.92
C VAL A 106 -3.63 12.49 5.87
N ARG A 107 -4.63 11.77 5.38
CA ARG A 107 -5.40 10.80 6.17
C ARG A 107 -4.49 9.74 6.81
N TYR A 108 -3.62 9.12 6.02
CA TYR A 108 -2.70 8.11 6.55
C TYR A 108 -1.69 8.70 7.53
N ASP A 109 -1.24 9.93 7.31
CA ASP A 109 -0.31 10.62 8.22
C ASP A 109 -0.97 10.95 9.57
N LEU A 110 -2.23 11.37 9.58
CA LEU A 110 -3.00 11.58 10.80
C LEU A 110 -3.22 10.28 11.56
N LEU A 111 -3.65 9.22 10.88
CA LEU A 111 -3.83 7.89 11.48
C LEU A 111 -2.52 7.35 12.06
N HIS A 112 -1.40 7.49 11.33
CA HIS A 112 -0.07 7.12 11.81
C HIS A 112 0.30 7.90 13.08
N SER A 113 0.13 9.23 13.05
CA SER A 113 0.47 10.10 14.20
C SER A 113 -0.33 9.73 15.43
N PHE A 114 -1.63 9.45 15.28
CA PHE A 114 -2.48 8.93 16.35
C PHE A 114 -1.96 7.61 16.91
N CYS A 115 -1.65 6.65 16.05
CA CYS A 115 -1.16 5.33 16.46
C CYS A 115 0.17 5.45 17.23
N VAL A 116 1.11 6.25 16.74
CA VAL A 116 2.40 6.46 17.41
C VAL A 116 2.22 7.11 18.78
N LYS A 117 1.38 8.16 18.88
CA LYS A 117 1.07 8.86 20.15
C LYS A 117 0.50 7.89 21.19
N ASN A 118 -0.37 6.96 20.77
CA ASN A 118 -1.03 6.01 21.66
C ASN A 118 -0.29 4.67 21.81
N LYS A 119 0.94 4.55 21.27
CA LYS A 119 1.76 3.33 21.30
C LYS A 119 1.05 2.12 20.65
N ILE A 120 0.33 2.35 19.56
CA ILE A 120 -0.39 1.36 18.78
C ILE A 120 0.49 0.95 17.57
N LYS A 121 0.79 -0.33 17.44
CA LYS A 121 1.61 -0.87 16.34
C LYS A 121 0.77 -1.28 15.12
N PHE A 122 -0.49 -1.66 15.31
CA PHE A 122 -1.36 -2.21 14.28
C PHE A 122 -2.59 -1.35 14.06
N LEU A 123 -2.79 -0.91 12.82
CA LEU A 123 -3.98 -0.18 12.37
C LEU A 123 -4.76 -1.03 11.37
N PHE A 124 -6.00 -1.36 11.70
CA PHE A 124 -6.89 -2.14 10.86
C PHE A 124 -7.66 -1.26 9.88
N LEU A 125 -7.80 -1.76 8.64
CA LEU A 125 -8.46 -1.08 7.53
C LEU A 125 -9.55 -1.97 6.91
N GLY A 126 -10.73 -1.42 6.66
CA GLY A 126 -11.90 -2.13 6.14
C GLY A 126 -11.86 -2.38 4.62
N HIS A 127 -10.74 -2.90 4.08
CA HIS A 127 -10.69 -3.37 2.71
C HIS A 127 -11.25 -4.79 2.60
N ILE A 128 -12.08 -5.03 1.60
CA ILE A 128 -12.81 -6.29 1.38
C ILE A 128 -12.45 -6.94 0.02
N GLN A 129 -13.02 -8.11 -0.25
CA GLN A 129 -12.79 -8.88 -1.47
C GLN A 129 -13.03 -8.05 -2.75
N SER A 130 -14.12 -7.29 -2.81
CA SER A 130 -14.43 -6.45 -3.98
C SER A 130 -13.39 -5.37 -4.24
N ASP A 131 -12.75 -4.80 -3.20
CA ASP A 131 -11.69 -3.81 -3.37
C ASP A 131 -10.48 -4.37 -4.13
N ILE A 132 -10.15 -5.66 -3.94
CA ILE A 132 -9.08 -6.33 -4.70
C ILE A 132 -9.45 -6.41 -6.16
N ALA A 133 -10.67 -6.87 -6.47
CA ALA A 133 -11.14 -7.01 -7.85
C ALA A 133 -11.21 -5.66 -8.57
N GLU A 134 -11.73 -4.63 -7.91
CA GLU A 134 -11.77 -3.26 -8.42
C GLU A 134 -10.35 -2.74 -8.73
N ASN A 135 -9.43 -2.87 -7.78
CA ASN A 135 -8.04 -2.44 -7.96
C ASN A 135 -7.33 -3.20 -9.08
N PHE A 136 -7.56 -4.51 -9.19
CA PHE A 136 -6.99 -5.33 -10.27
C PHE A 136 -7.41 -4.79 -11.65
N LEU A 137 -8.71 -4.57 -11.88
CA LEU A 137 -9.20 -4.06 -13.16
C LEU A 137 -8.71 -2.63 -13.44
N ILE A 138 -8.69 -1.74 -12.43
CA ILE A 138 -8.12 -0.39 -12.58
C ILE A 138 -6.67 -0.46 -13.06
N ARG A 139 -5.87 -1.34 -12.51
CA ARG A 139 -4.45 -1.49 -12.83
C ARG A 139 -4.23 -2.18 -14.16
N LEU A 140 -5.06 -3.18 -14.48
CA LEU A 140 -5.06 -3.86 -15.77
C LEU A 140 -5.33 -2.87 -16.91
N PHE A 141 -6.35 -2.04 -16.78
CA PHE A 141 -6.70 -1.01 -17.77
C PHE A 141 -5.61 0.07 -17.95
N ARG A 142 -4.73 0.21 -16.97
CA ARG A 142 -3.56 1.10 -17.05
C ARG A 142 -2.29 0.43 -17.58
N GLY A 143 -2.38 -0.82 -17.98
CA GLY A 143 -1.22 -1.57 -18.47
C GLY A 143 -0.19 -1.87 -17.38
N SER A 144 -0.62 -2.04 -16.12
CA SER A 144 0.29 -2.37 -15.03
C SER A 144 0.89 -3.77 -15.22
N GLY A 145 2.18 -3.91 -14.92
CA GLY A 145 2.88 -5.20 -14.88
C GLY A 145 2.69 -5.94 -13.55
N LEU A 146 3.58 -6.93 -13.31
CA LEU A 146 3.55 -7.85 -12.18
C LEU A 146 3.36 -7.14 -10.82
N ASP A 147 4.16 -6.13 -10.53
CA ASP A 147 4.11 -5.37 -9.26
C ASP A 147 2.75 -4.65 -9.07
N GLY A 148 2.17 -4.15 -10.16
CA GLY A 148 0.90 -3.45 -10.13
C GLY A 148 -0.32 -4.38 -10.06
N LEU A 149 -0.28 -5.54 -10.67
CA LEU A 149 -1.41 -6.49 -10.71
C LEU A 149 -1.48 -7.40 -9.49
N SER A 150 -0.44 -7.45 -8.68
CA SER A 150 -0.45 -8.24 -7.44
C SER A 150 -1.47 -7.72 -6.43
N SER A 151 -2.00 -8.62 -5.63
CA SER A 151 -2.97 -8.30 -4.57
C SER A 151 -2.43 -7.27 -3.57
N ILE A 152 -3.35 -6.55 -2.95
CA ILE A 152 -3.04 -5.71 -1.79
C ILE A 152 -2.63 -6.65 -0.65
N ALA A 153 -1.48 -6.41 -0.05
CA ALA A 153 -1.00 -7.22 1.05
C ALA A 153 -1.95 -7.15 2.26
N GLU A 154 -2.20 -8.29 2.88
CA GLU A 154 -2.99 -8.36 4.11
C GLU A 154 -2.35 -7.53 5.22
N ILE A 155 -1.04 -7.63 5.35
CA ILE A 155 -0.25 -6.83 6.28
C ILE A 155 0.80 -6.07 5.49
N SER A 156 0.87 -4.76 5.69
CA SER A 156 1.91 -3.93 5.11
C SER A 156 2.48 -2.96 6.15
N ASP A 157 3.75 -2.64 5.99
CA ASP A 157 4.40 -1.65 6.86
C ASP A 157 4.04 -0.22 6.37
N PHE A 158 3.70 0.65 7.30
CA PHE A 158 3.54 2.08 7.02
C PHE A 158 4.28 2.90 8.08
N LYS A 159 5.44 3.46 7.71
CA LYS A 159 6.32 4.18 8.64
C LYS A 159 6.65 3.32 9.89
N LYS A 160 6.13 3.68 11.06
CA LYS A 160 6.37 2.97 12.35
C LYS A 160 5.25 2.03 12.75
N ILE A 161 4.21 1.86 11.93
CA ILE A 161 3.06 1.00 12.20
C ILE A 161 2.86 -0.03 11.10
N LYS A 162 2.06 -1.05 11.37
CA LYS A 162 1.59 -2.04 10.41
C LYS A 162 0.13 -1.77 10.07
N LEU A 163 -0.20 -1.74 8.80
CA LEU A 163 -1.58 -1.71 8.30
C LEU A 163 -2.06 -3.15 8.12
N VAL A 164 -3.22 -3.48 8.67
CA VAL A 164 -3.81 -4.82 8.61
C VAL A 164 -5.15 -4.76 7.89
N ARG A 165 -5.39 -5.69 6.97
CA ARG A 165 -6.60 -5.83 6.16
C ARG A 165 -7.15 -7.24 6.29
N SER A 166 -7.88 -7.46 7.34
CA SER A 166 -8.37 -8.80 7.72
C SER A 166 -9.65 -9.24 7.00
N LEU A 167 -10.27 -8.35 6.21
CA LEU A 167 -11.52 -8.62 5.50
C LEU A 167 -11.34 -8.92 4.00
N LEU A 168 -10.11 -9.14 3.51
CA LEU A 168 -9.85 -9.33 2.09
C LEU A 168 -10.52 -10.58 1.48
N ASP A 169 -10.95 -11.53 2.30
CA ASP A 169 -11.68 -12.74 1.88
C ASP A 169 -13.19 -12.62 2.11
N VAL A 170 -13.66 -11.49 2.67
CA VAL A 170 -15.06 -11.30 3.06
C VAL A 170 -15.79 -10.49 1.99
N THR A 171 -17.00 -10.90 1.66
CA THR A 171 -17.88 -10.20 0.73
C THR A 171 -18.64 -9.07 1.42
N LYS A 172 -19.08 -8.10 0.61
CA LYS A 172 -19.90 -6.99 1.14
C LYS A 172 -21.24 -7.47 1.71
N ASP A 173 -21.81 -8.51 1.11
CA ASP A 173 -23.09 -9.08 1.54
C ASP A 173 -22.98 -9.75 2.91
N GLU A 174 -21.88 -10.47 3.19
CA GLU A 174 -21.62 -11.04 4.52
C GLU A 174 -21.54 -9.94 5.59
N LEU A 175 -20.89 -8.79 5.29
CA LEU A 175 -20.79 -7.68 6.23
C LEU A 175 -22.11 -6.96 6.44
N LYS A 176 -22.91 -6.79 5.38
CA LYS A 176 -24.28 -6.24 5.50
C LYS A 176 -25.15 -7.11 6.38
N ASN A 177 -25.17 -8.42 6.13
CA ASN A 177 -25.93 -9.38 6.92
C ASN A 177 -25.51 -9.35 8.40
N TYR A 178 -24.20 -9.31 8.67
CA TYR A 178 -23.68 -9.21 10.02
C TYR A 178 -24.15 -7.95 10.77
N LEU A 179 -24.15 -6.79 10.11
CA LEU A 179 -24.64 -5.53 10.70
C LEU A 179 -26.17 -5.52 10.88
N GLN A 180 -26.91 -6.08 9.92
CA GLN A 180 -28.37 -6.20 9.99
C GLN A 180 -28.82 -7.09 11.17
N GLU A 181 -28.19 -8.24 11.35
CA GLU A 181 -28.46 -9.16 12.48
C GLU A 181 -28.20 -8.49 13.84
N LYS A 182 -27.24 -7.56 13.90
CA LYS A 182 -26.95 -6.74 15.11
C LYS A 182 -27.83 -5.50 15.22
N ASN A 183 -28.76 -5.25 14.28
CA ASN A 183 -29.59 -4.06 14.20
C ASN A 183 -28.78 -2.75 14.20
N ILE A 184 -27.64 -2.74 13.50
CA ILE A 184 -26.75 -1.58 13.39
C ILE A 184 -26.87 -0.97 12.00
N LYS A 185 -27.22 0.31 11.96
CA LYS A 185 -27.30 1.11 10.73
C LYS A 185 -25.91 1.66 10.39
N TRP A 186 -25.61 1.73 9.10
CA TRP A 186 -24.39 2.33 8.55
C TRP A 186 -24.74 3.47 7.60
N PHE A 187 -23.76 4.31 7.27
CA PHE A 187 -23.94 5.39 6.30
C PHE A 187 -23.65 4.90 4.88
N GLU A 188 -24.49 5.24 3.94
CA GLU A 188 -24.24 5.04 2.51
C GLU A 188 -23.68 6.34 1.92
N ASP A 189 -22.46 6.28 1.37
CA ASP A 189 -21.81 7.42 0.73
C ASP A 189 -22.41 7.63 -0.67
N GLU A 190 -23.14 8.73 -0.86
CA GLU A 190 -23.77 9.10 -2.14
C GLU A 190 -22.72 9.31 -3.26
N SER A 191 -21.47 9.64 -2.92
CA SER A 191 -20.40 9.77 -3.91
C SER A 191 -20.04 8.46 -4.61
N ASN A 192 -20.47 7.32 -4.09
CA ASN A 192 -20.34 6.03 -4.74
C ASN A 192 -21.17 5.91 -6.03
N LYS A 193 -22.07 6.85 -6.32
CA LYS A 193 -22.93 6.86 -7.52
C LYS A 193 -22.35 7.71 -8.66
N ASP A 194 -21.30 8.49 -8.46
CA ASP A 194 -20.73 9.36 -9.50
C ASP A 194 -19.88 8.55 -10.51
N GLU A 195 -20.44 8.34 -11.71
CA GLU A 195 -19.82 7.59 -12.81
C GLU A 195 -18.58 8.26 -13.44
N LYS A 196 -18.23 9.49 -13.03
CA LYS A 196 -16.99 10.12 -13.48
C LYS A 196 -15.75 9.35 -13.00
N PHE A 197 -15.88 8.59 -11.92
CA PHE A 197 -14.78 7.81 -11.37
C PHE A 197 -14.70 6.41 -11.97
N LEU A 198 -13.54 6.03 -12.50
CA LEU A 198 -13.30 4.69 -13.08
C LEU A 198 -13.68 3.56 -12.09
N ARG A 199 -13.51 3.79 -10.80
CA ARG A 199 -13.86 2.82 -9.76
C ARG A 199 -15.36 2.53 -9.73
N ASN A 200 -16.19 3.54 -9.89
CA ASN A 200 -17.64 3.38 -9.92
C ASN A 200 -18.10 2.69 -11.20
N LYS A 201 -17.46 2.98 -12.35
CA LYS A 201 -17.72 2.24 -13.59
C LYS A 201 -17.42 0.74 -13.45
N ILE A 202 -16.33 0.39 -12.76
CA ILE A 202 -15.95 -1.00 -12.49
C ILE A 202 -16.95 -1.67 -11.53
N ARG A 203 -17.44 -0.96 -10.50
CA ARG A 203 -18.50 -1.46 -9.63
C ARG A 203 -19.77 -1.75 -10.41
N ASN A 204 -20.21 -0.79 -11.23
CA ASN A 204 -21.38 -0.97 -12.09
C ASN A 204 -21.20 -2.13 -13.09
N PHE A 205 -19.96 -2.33 -13.59
CA PHE A 205 -19.63 -3.49 -14.43
C PHE A 205 -19.84 -4.81 -13.66
N PHE A 206 -19.37 -4.93 -12.42
CA PHE A 206 -19.60 -6.13 -11.62
C PHE A 206 -21.07 -6.37 -11.27
N GLU A 207 -21.86 -5.30 -11.06
CA GLU A 207 -23.29 -5.42 -10.76
C GLU A 207 -24.13 -5.99 -11.93
N GLN A 208 -23.58 -6.05 -13.15
CA GLN A 208 -24.24 -6.67 -14.31
C GLN A 208 -24.19 -8.21 -14.27
N PHE A 209 -23.40 -8.81 -13.38
CA PHE A 209 -23.24 -10.24 -13.27
C PHE A 209 -23.96 -10.78 -12.02
N GLU A 210 -24.81 -11.78 -12.20
CA GLU A 210 -25.44 -12.48 -11.06
C GLU A 210 -24.39 -13.10 -10.14
N GLU A 211 -23.34 -13.69 -10.71
CA GLU A 211 -22.24 -14.34 -9.99
C GLU A 211 -21.10 -13.38 -9.61
N LYS A 212 -21.38 -12.09 -9.41
CA LYS A 212 -20.34 -11.07 -9.13
C LYS A 212 -19.38 -11.47 -8.01
N ASN A 213 -19.89 -12.03 -6.92
CA ASN A 213 -19.06 -12.45 -5.78
C ASN A 213 -18.10 -13.59 -6.16
N LEU A 214 -18.54 -14.51 -7.02
CA LEU A 214 -17.68 -15.60 -7.51
C LEU A 214 -16.60 -15.06 -8.46
N ILE A 215 -16.95 -14.14 -9.35
CA ILE A 215 -16.00 -13.49 -10.26
C ILE A 215 -14.95 -12.72 -9.44
N GLN A 216 -15.35 -11.95 -8.46
CA GLN A 216 -14.44 -11.21 -7.57
C GLN A 216 -13.52 -12.15 -6.79
N LYS A 217 -14.03 -13.29 -6.31
CA LYS A 217 -13.23 -14.33 -5.65
C LYS A 217 -12.19 -14.92 -6.60
N ARG A 218 -12.55 -15.22 -7.84
CA ARG A 218 -11.61 -15.74 -8.85
C ARG A 218 -10.52 -14.74 -9.19
N ILE A 219 -10.87 -13.45 -9.32
CA ILE A 219 -9.90 -12.37 -9.51
C ILE A 219 -8.95 -12.29 -8.31
N LYS A 220 -9.49 -12.36 -7.08
CA LYS A 220 -8.65 -12.40 -5.88
C LYS A 220 -7.66 -13.57 -5.90
N THR A 221 -8.12 -14.77 -6.20
CA THR A 221 -7.25 -15.95 -6.31
C THR A 221 -6.15 -15.72 -7.35
N ALA A 222 -6.48 -15.18 -8.53
CA ALA A 222 -5.47 -14.86 -9.55
C ALA A 222 -4.47 -13.81 -9.07
N THR A 223 -4.93 -12.76 -8.39
CA THR A 223 -4.04 -11.71 -7.85
C THR A 223 -3.14 -12.22 -6.73
N ASP A 224 -3.59 -13.17 -5.93
CA ASP A 224 -2.79 -13.81 -4.89
C ASP A 224 -1.67 -14.67 -5.50
N GLU A 225 -1.95 -15.41 -6.59
CA GLU A 225 -0.91 -16.14 -7.33
C GLU A 225 0.11 -15.18 -7.98
N ILE A 226 -0.36 -14.07 -8.55
CA ILE A 226 0.52 -13.01 -9.07
C ILE A 226 1.41 -12.44 -7.94
N ALA A 227 0.86 -12.26 -6.74
CA ALA A 227 1.63 -11.79 -5.58
C ALA A 227 2.73 -12.80 -5.18
N LYS A 228 2.44 -14.10 -5.13
CA LYS A 228 3.43 -15.16 -4.87
C LYS A 228 4.56 -15.14 -5.90
N MET A 229 4.21 -14.99 -7.20
CA MET A 229 5.20 -14.89 -8.26
C MET A 229 6.06 -13.64 -8.15
N ARG A 230 5.46 -12.50 -7.78
CA ARG A 230 6.20 -11.27 -7.48
C ARG A 230 7.19 -11.48 -6.35
N ASP A 231 6.76 -12.10 -5.24
CA ASP A 231 7.61 -12.32 -4.08
C ASP A 231 8.79 -13.25 -4.42
N LEU A 232 8.54 -14.31 -5.18
CA LEU A 232 9.61 -15.17 -5.72
C LEU A 232 10.60 -14.39 -6.59
N PHE A 233 10.09 -13.52 -7.48
CA PHE A 233 10.92 -12.69 -8.33
C PHE A 233 11.74 -11.67 -7.51
N ASP A 234 11.17 -11.12 -6.45
CA ASP A 234 11.85 -10.21 -5.53
C ASP A 234 12.97 -10.91 -4.75
N ASP A 235 12.75 -12.16 -4.32
CA ASP A 235 13.79 -12.97 -3.67
C ASP A 235 14.95 -13.28 -4.62
N LEU A 236 14.66 -13.62 -5.89
CA LEU A 236 15.69 -13.82 -6.92
C LEU A 236 16.46 -12.53 -7.18
N MET A 237 15.75 -11.41 -7.34
CA MET A 237 16.35 -10.08 -7.50
C MET A 237 17.27 -9.73 -6.34
N LEU A 238 16.86 -10.01 -5.08
CA LEU A 238 17.71 -9.77 -3.91
C LEU A 238 18.95 -10.61 -3.88
N LYS A 239 18.87 -11.89 -4.25
CA LYS A 239 20.04 -12.77 -4.35
C LYS A 239 21.02 -12.21 -5.37
N GLU A 240 20.54 -11.77 -6.52
CA GLU A 240 21.41 -11.17 -7.56
C GLU A 240 21.94 -9.79 -7.13
N ALA A 241 21.11 -8.94 -6.52
CA ALA A 241 21.53 -7.63 -6.02
C ALA A 241 22.70 -7.73 -5.02
N LYS A 242 22.68 -8.72 -4.12
CA LYS A 242 23.79 -8.98 -3.17
C LYS A 242 25.11 -9.35 -3.86
N LYS A 243 25.05 -9.96 -5.06
CA LYS A 243 26.24 -10.31 -5.85
C LYS A 243 26.79 -9.11 -6.63
N ILE A 244 25.90 -8.25 -7.09
CA ILE A 244 26.18 -7.13 -8.02
C ILE A 244 26.57 -5.87 -7.26
N LEU A 245 25.78 -5.57 -6.20
CA LEU A 245 25.93 -4.33 -5.45
C LEU A 245 26.95 -4.48 -4.32
N LYS A 246 27.81 -3.48 -4.18
CA LYS A 246 28.73 -3.35 -3.05
C LYS A 246 28.60 -1.96 -2.45
N PHE A 247 28.96 -1.86 -1.19
CA PHE A 247 28.99 -0.62 -0.46
C PHE A 247 30.45 -0.31 -0.11
N GLN A 248 30.99 0.75 -0.69
CA GLN A 248 32.39 1.13 -0.52
C GLN A 248 32.49 2.63 -0.23
N ASN A 249 33.20 2.99 0.83
CA ASN A 249 33.42 4.39 1.22
C ASN A 249 32.17 5.25 1.37
N GLY A 250 31.02 4.63 1.74
CA GLY A 250 29.74 5.34 1.87
C GLY A 250 28.96 5.47 0.55
N PHE A 251 29.40 4.84 -0.53
CA PHE A 251 28.74 4.85 -1.83
C PHE A 251 28.31 3.46 -2.28
N LEU A 252 27.25 3.43 -3.06
CA LEU A 252 26.79 2.20 -3.70
C LEU A 252 27.50 2.02 -5.03
N THR A 253 28.16 0.88 -5.21
CA THR A 253 28.84 0.52 -6.44
C THR A 253 28.17 -0.70 -7.08
N ILE A 254 28.20 -0.75 -8.41
CA ILE A 254 27.70 -1.85 -9.25
C ILE A 254 28.89 -2.54 -9.89
N ASN A 255 29.05 -3.84 -9.65
CA ASN A 255 30.04 -4.65 -10.36
C ASN A 255 29.57 -4.88 -11.80
N LEU A 256 30.26 -4.28 -12.76
CA LEU A 256 29.86 -4.27 -14.18
C LEU A 256 29.84 -5.64 -14.83
N LYS A 257 30.86 -6.50 -14.55
CA LYS A 257 30.91 -7.87 -15.12
C LYS A 257 29.74 -8.72 -14.65
N LYS A 258 29.39 -8.63 -13.36
CA LYS A 258 28.26 -9.37 -12.79
C LYS A 258 26.92 -8.80 -13.28
N PHE A 259 26.82 -7.48 -13.34
CA PHE A 259 25.61 -6.79 -13.82
C PHE A 259 25.30 -7.14 -15.27
N ALA A 260 26.28 -7.12 -16.16
CA ALA A 260 26.11 -7.50 -17.57
C ALA A 260 25.76 -8.98 -17.80
N LYS A 261 26.13 -9.86 -16.86
CA LYS A 261 25.79 -11.30 -16.90
C LYS A 261 24.43 -11.62 -16.26
N THR A 262 23.83 -10.67 -15.56
CA THR A 262 22.53 -10.87 -14.91
C THR A 262 21.41 -10.80 -15.94
N GLU A 263 20.38 -11.61 -15.76
CA GLU A 263 19.18 -11.53 -16.60
C GLU A 263 18.65 -10.10 -16.64
N GLN A 264 18.37 -9.58 -17.83
CA GLN A 264 18.10 -8.17 -18.08
C GLN A 264 16.94 -7.62 -17.25
N LYS A 265 15.84 -8.38 -17.11
CA LYS A 265 14.67 -7.95 -16.31
C LYS A 265 15.01 -7.79 -14.83
N ILE A 266 15.85 -8.68 -14.30
CA ILE A 266 16.36 -8.59 -12.91
C ILE A 266 17.29 -7.39 -12.78
N ALA A 267 18.22 -7.21 -13.70
CA ALA A 267 19.16 -6.08 -13.70
C ALA A 267 18.43 -4.73 -13.79
N LEU A 268 17.42 -4.61 -14.67
CA LEU A 268 16.59 -3.42 -14.77
C LEU A 268 15.82 -3.13 -13.47
N LYS A 269 15.26 -4.15 -12.82
CA LYS A 269 14.56 -3.97 -11.54
C LYS A 269 15.53 -3.51 -10.45
N ILE A 270 16.70 -4.11 -10.33
CA ILE A 270 17.76 -3.67 -9.42
C ILE A 270 18.15 -2.22 -9.69
N LEU A 271 18.40 -1.87 -10.94
CA LEU A 271 18.81 -0.53 -11.35
C LEU A 271 17.72 0.51 -11.03
N ALA A 272 16.44 0.21 -11.30
CA ALA A 272 15.32 1.08 -10.96
C ALA A 272 15.28 1.41 -9.46
N LEU A 273 15.43 0.40 -8.62
CA LEU A 273 15.38 0.55 -7.17
C LEU A 273 16.59 1.33 -6.63
N VAL A 274 17.78 1.06 -7.17
CA VAL A 274 19.00 1.85 -6.84
C VAL A 274 18.79 3.31 -7.19
N LEU A 275 18.26 3.61 -8.38
CA LEU A 275 18.02 4.97 -8.82
C LEU A 275 16.95 5.69 -7.98
N MET A 276 15.90 4.98 -7.57
CA MET A 276 14.88 5.55 -6.68
C MET A 276 15.46 5.92 -5.31
N GLU A 277 16.17 5.00 -4.68
CA GLU A 277 16.72 5.22 -3.33
C GLU A 277 17.80 6.30 -3.34
N VAL A 278 18.76 6.21 -4.26
CA VAL A 278 19.84 7.19 -4.38
C VAL A 278 19.33 8.56 -4.84
N GLY A 279 18.42 8.59 -5.81
CA GLY A 279 17.81 9.81 -6.35
C GLY A 279 16.75 10.43 -5.46
N GLY A 280 16.30 9.73 -4.39
CA GLY A 280 15.24 10.19 -3.49
C GLY A 280 13.89 10.32 -4.19
N LYS A 281 13.57 9.42 -5.12
CA LYS A 281 12.32 9.44 -5.89
C LYS A 281 11.37 8.38 -5.39
N SER A 282 10.07 8.72 -5.36
CA SER A 282 9.00 7.81 -4.91
C SER A 282 8.46 6.89 -6.02
N TYR A 283 8.84 7.11 -7.28
CA TYR A 283 8.33 6.37 -8.44
C TYR A 283 9.47 5.75 -9.24
N LYS A 284 9.18 4.67 -9.97
CA LYS A 284 10.14 4.06 -10.90
C LYS A 284 10.35 4.94 -12.14
N PRO A 285 11.57 4.94 -12.72
CA PRO A 285 11.79 5.54 -14.04
C PRO A 285 10.90 4.86 -15.10
N ARG A 286 10.52 5.59 -16.14
CA ARG A 286 9.84 4.99 -17.30
C ARG A 286 10.73 3.92 -17.94
N LEU A 287 10.13 2.76 -18.27
CA LEU A 287 10.87 1.59 -18.74
C LEU A 287 11.82 1.88 -19.91
N GLU A 288 11.35 2.60 -20.94
CA GLU A 288 12.19 2.96 -22.10
C GLU A 288 13.44 3.76 -21.70
N LYS A 289 13.30 4.74 -20.78
CA LYS A 289 14.44 5.53 -20.32
C LYS A 289 15.38 4.73 -19.46
N LEU A 290 14.84 3.83 -18.63
CA LEU A 290 15.61 2.93 -17.80
C LEU A 290 16.41 1.94 -18.66
N GLN A 291 15.78 1.40 -19.73
CA GLN A 291 16.43 0.53 -20.70
C GLN A 291 17.63 1.22 -21.35
N ARG A 292 17.45 2.43 -21.87
CA ARG A 292 18.56 3.21 -22.49
C ARG A 292 19.70 3.49 -21.50
N PHE A 293 19.37 3.62 -20.22
CA PHE A 293 20.40 3.82 -19.18
C PHE A 293 21.11 2.51 -18.83
N TYR A 294 20.39 1.38 -18.83
CA TYR A 294 20.95 0.04 -18.71
C TYR A 294 21.92 -0.26 -19.86
N ASP A 295 21.51 -0.04 -21.11
CA ASP A 295 22.30 -0.24 -22.31
C ASP A 295 23.59 0.60 -22.25
N PHE A 296 23.46 1.87 -21.83
CA PHE A 296 24.62 2.72 -21.58
C PHE A 296 25.60 2.15 -20.56
N ILE A 297 25.13 1.54 -19.46
CA ILE A 297 26.00 0.92 -18.44
C ILE A 297 26.70 -0.30 -19.00
N VAL A 298 25.99 -1.13 -19.77
CA VAL A 298 26.51 -2.41 -20.27
C VAL A 298 27.43 -2.24 -21.47
N GLU A 299 27.12 -1.32 -22.39
CA GLU A 299 27.84 -1.15 -23.66
C GLU A 299 29.00 -0.16 -23.57
N ASN A 300 28.97 0.76 -22.59
CA ASN A 300 29.93 1.85 -22.54
C ASN A 300 31.25 1.44 -21.86
N LYS A 301 32.21 0.98 -22.65
CA LYS A 301 33.55 0.59 -22.16
C LYS A 301 34.31 1.71 -21.44
N ASN A 302 34.04 2.97 -21.75
CA ASN A 302 34.76 4.14 -21.18
C ASN A 302 34.04 4.78 -19.99
N HIS A 303 32.85 4.33 -19.64
CA HIS A 303 32.02 4.76 -18.51
C HIS A 303 32.07 6.26 -18.22
N LYS A 304 31.87 7.08 -19.27
CA LYS A 304 31.77 8.54 -19.14
C LYS A 304 30.64 8.86 -18.15
N PRO A 305 30.82 9.88 -17.29
CA PRO A 305 29.77 10.26 -16.35
C PRO A 305 28.46 10.56 -17.06
N ARG A 306 27.35 10.06 -16.49
CA ARG A 306 26.01 10.30 -17.05
C ARG A 306 24.98 10.52 -15.94
N ASN A 307 24.16 11.56 -16.13
CA ASN A 307 23.05 11.86 -15.25
C ASN A 307 21.81 11.10 -15.69
N PHE A 308 21.13 10.51 -14.74
CA PHE A 308 19.81 9.94 -14.95
C PHE A 308 19.03 9.87 -13.64
N TYR A 309 17.78 10.29 -13.66
CA TYR A 309 16.81 10.15 -12.57
C TYR A 309 17.21 10.81 -11.23
N GLY A 310 17.99 11.90 -11.28
CA GLY A 310 18.52 12.59 -10.10
C GLY A 310 19.77 11.92 -9.51
N CYS A 311 20.34 10.97 -10.24
CA CYS A 311 21.59 10.31 -9.91
C CYS A 311 22.66 10.62 -10.95
N MET A 312 23.90 10.63 -10.49
CA MET A 312 25.09 10.58 -11.32
C MET A 312 25.67 9.16 -11.29
N ALA A 313 25.94 8.61 -12.46
CA ALA A 313 26.67 7.36 -12.63
C ALA A 313 28.02 7.64 -13.25
N LYS A 314 29.12 7.15 -12.67
CA LYS A 314 30.49 7.26 -13.20
C LYS A 314 31.32 6.05 -12.82
N SER A 315 32.43 5.84 -13.54
CA SER A 315 33.42 4.82 -13.17
C SER A 315 33.92 5.04 -11.73
N PHE A 316 33.97 4.01 -10.96
CA PHE A 316 34.59 3.98 -9.63
C PHE A 316 36.01 3.38 -9.72
N ASP A 317 36.12 2.27 -10.44
CA ASP A 317 37.34 1.59 -10.85
C ASP A 317 37.09 0.89 -12.21
N GLU A 318 38.07 0.12 -12.70
CA GLU A 318 37.99 -0.59 -13.99
C GLU A 318 36.83 -1.61 -14.08
N SER A 319 36.32 -2.07 -12.93
CA SER A 319 35.31 -3.14 -12.83
C SER A 319 33.96 -2.70 -12.24
N SER A 320 33.89 -1.46 -11.76
CA SER A 320 32.75 -0.98 -10.96
C SER A 320 32.31 0.43 -11.35
N LEU A 321 30.99 0.62 -11.31
CA LEU A 321 30.34 1.92 -11.48
C LEU A 321 29.78 2.40 -10.14
N VAL A 322 29.98 3.67 -9.79
CA VAL A 322 29.35 4.29 -8.62
C VAL A 322 28.12 5.08 -9.05
N ILE A 323 27.03 4.93 -8.25
CA ILE A 323 25.83 5.74 -8.39
C ILE A 323 25.63 6.57 -7.12
N TYR A 324 25.51 7.88 -7.26
CA TYR A 324 25.31 8.81 -6.16
C TYR A 324 24.29 9.91 -6.52
N ASN A 325 23.75 10.58 -5.50
CA ASN A 325 22.77 11.65 -5.70
C ASN A 325 23.43 12.87 -6.35
N GLU A 326 22.87 13.35 -7.45
CA GLU A 326 23.43 14.46 -8.23
C GLU A 326 23.49 15.78 -7.43
N LYS A 327 22.44 16.06 -6.62
CA LYS A 327 22.36 17.29 -5.83
C LYS A 327 23.13 17.23 -4.52
N ASN A 328 23.43 16.04 -4.04
CA ASN A 328 24.17 15.82 -2.80
C ASN A 328 25.17 14.68 -2.93
N PRO A 329 26.31 14.90 -3.64
CA PRO A 329 27.30 13.87 -3.91
C PRO A 329 27.94 13.27 -2.64
N GLN A 330 27.92 14.00 -1.53
CA GLN A 330 28.51 13.55 -0.26
C GLN A 330 27.50 12.81 0.65
N LYS A 331 26.23 12.70 0.24
CA LYS A 331 25.23 11.97 0.99
C LYS A 331 25.61 10.50 1.08
N LYS A 332 26.27 10.15 2.18
CA LYS A 332 26.64 8.77 2.47
C LYS A 332 25.36 7.94 2.70
N ILE A 333 25.32 6.79 2.09
CA ILE A 333 24.29 5.80 2.34
C ILE A 333 24.69 5.02 3.58
N THR A 334 23.95 5.11 4.66
CA THR A 334 24.40 4.68 6.00
C THR A 334 24.34 3.17 6.24
N GLU A 335 23.48 2.43 5.53
CA GLU A 335 23.38 0.97 5.71
C GLU A 335 22.84 0.23 4.48
N PHE A 336 23.66 -0.67 3.92
CA PHE A 336 23.26 -1.53 2.78
C PHE A 336 22.07 -2.45 3.10
N LYS A 337 22.01 -3.02 4.31
CA LYS A 337 20.86 -3.83 4.76
C LYS A 337 19.55 -3.04 4.79
N THR A 338 19.65 -1.75 5.17
CA THR A 338 18.49 -0.85 5.21
C THR A 338 18.03 -0.48 3.80
N ILE A 339 18.96 -0.32 2.85
CA ILE A 339 18.63 -0.09 1.43
C ILE A 339 17.94 -1.31 0.84
N LEU A 340 18.51 -2.51 1.01
CA LEU A 340 17.86 -3.73 0.52
C LEU A 340 16.48 -3.96 1.17
N LYS A 341 16.33 -3.68 2.47
CA LYS A 341 15.02 -3.71 3.14
C LYS A 341 14.08 -2.63 2.63
N LYS A 342 14.56 -1.40 2.39
CA LYS A 342 13.75 -0.32 1.83
C LYS A 342 13.39 -0.59 0.37
N ILE A 343 14.29 -1.15 -0.40
CA ILE A 343 14.05 -1.61 -1.78
C ILE A 343 12.90 -2.62 -1.79
N LEU A 344 12.90 -3.61 -0.89
CA LEU A 344 11.80 -4.56 -0.75
C LEU A 344 10.51 -3.90 -0.26
N LYS A 345 10.61 -2.99 0.69
CA LYS A 345 9.47 -2.29 1.27
C LYS A 345 8.80 -1.34 0.26
N GLN A 346 9.57 -0.62 -0.57
CA GLN A 346 9.04 0.22 -1.65
C GLN A 346 8.27 -0.59 -2.69
N VAL A 347 8.67 -1.81 -2.99
CA VAL A 347 7.93 -2.69 -3.91
C VAL A 347 6.53 -3.02 -3.36
N GLN A 348 6.41 -3.21 -2.05
CA GLN A 348 5.11 -3.43 -1.39
C GLN A 348 4.27 -2.15 -1.32
N ASP A 349 4.88 -1.00 -1.04
CA ASP A 349 4.20 0.30 -0.96
C ASP A 349 3.78 0.84 -2.35
N ASP A 350 4.56 0.59 -3.42
CA ASP A 350 4.20 0.96 -4.80
C ASP A 350 2.95 0.21 -5.28
N ALA A 351 2.72 -0.99 -4.78
CA ALA A 351 1.46 -1.68 -5.02
C ALA A 351 0.26 -0.89 -4.46
N GLU A 352 0.42 -0.13 -3.39
CA GLU A 352 -0.63 0.73 -2.82
C GLU A 352 -0.72 2.12 -3.47
N ILE A 353 0.41 2.71 -3.87
CA ILE A 353 0.47 4.08 -4.43
C ILE A 353 0.01 4.11 -5.89
N GLY A 354 0.25 3.07 -6.68
CA GLY A 354 -0.17 2.98 -8.09
C GLY A 354 -1.69 3.02 -8.32
N ALA A 355 -2.50 2.80 -7.27
CA ALA A 355 -3.96 3.00 -7.31
C ALA A 355 -4.38 4.49 -7.33
N ARG A 356 -3.44 5.43 -7.24
CA ARG A 356 -3.69 6.82 -6.81
C ARG A 356 -3.67 7.87 -7.92
N THR A 357 -3.25 7.56 -9.13
CA THR A 357 -3.23 8.56 -10.21
C THR A 357 -4.25 8.21 -11.28
N SER A 358 -5.49 8.57 -11.06
CA SER A 358 -6.55 8.48 -12.04
C SER A 358 -7.10 9.85 -12.38
N LEU A 359 -6.41 10.54 -13.26
CA LEU A 359 -7.05 11.48 -14.15
C LEU A 359 -6.41 11.25 -15.50
N LEU A 360 -7.17 10.72 -16.45
CA LEU A 360 -6.88 10.93 -17.86
C LEU A 360 -6.92 12.45 -18.09
N PRO A 361 -5.92 13.07 -18.72
CA PRO A 361 -6.11 14.41 -19.21
C PRO A 361 -7.27 14.34 -20.20
N SER A 362 -8.27 15.16 -20.00
CA SER A 362 -9.21 15.51 -21.04
C SER A 362 -8.41 15.97 -22.25
N SER A 363 -8.63 15.28 -23.36
CA SER A 363 -8.15 15.59 -24.71
C SER A 363 -8.20 17.04 -25.02
#